data_2e9ba0f12e3e4b8cef884eaae2da33d0
#
_entry.id   2e9ba0f12e3e4b8cef884eaae2da33d0
#
_cell.length_a   1.000
_cell.length_b   1.000
_cell.length_c   1.000
_cell.angle_alpha   90.00
_cell.angle_beta   90.00
_cell.angle_gamma   90.00
#
_symmetry.space_group_name_H-M   'P 1'
#
loop_
_entity.id
_entity.type
_entity.pdbx_description
1 polymer ?
#
loop_
_entity_poly.entity_id
_entity_poly.type
_entity_poly.pdbx_seq_one_letter_code
_entity_poly.pdbx_strand_id
1 'polypeptide(L)'
;MKKKVLLVDDEKSFTTLLKLNLEQTGNYEVRVVNWSEDALPAAREFQPQIMLLDLIMPAMPGGNVAALFEAEPGLKDLPIVFLTAAVRRSRLEEMDGIISGRPCLAKPASLEEIVAMIEKHTTGA
;
A
#
# COMPACT_ATOMS: atom_id res chain seq x y z
N MET A 1 17.28 -7.46 -8.53
CA MET A 1 16.39 -8.07 -7.52
C MET A 1 15.03 -7.39 -7.55
N LYS A 2 13.99 -8.15 -7.30
CA LYS A 2 12.63 -7.60 -7.28
C LYS A 2 12.36 -6.88 -5.97
N LYS A 3 11.65 -5.75 -6.04
CA LYS A 3 11.17 -5.07 -4.85
C LYS A 3 9.96 -5.80 -4.30
N LYS A 4 9.89 -5.93 -2.99
CA LYS A 4 8.78 -6.61 -2.31
C LYS A 4 7.71 -5.61 -1.92
N VAL A 5 6.50 -5.82 -2.40
CA VAL A 5 5.35 -4.97 -2.17
C VAL A 5 4.29 -5.74 -1.38
N LEU A 6 3.89 -5.22 -0.23
CA LEU A 6 2.76 -5.76 0.53
C LEU A 6 1.52 -4.98 0.12
N LEU A 7 0.50 -5.68 -0.37
CA LEU A 7 -0.73 -5.08 -0.82
C LEU A 7 -1.88 -5.50 0.09
N VAL A 8 -2.43 -4.54 0.84
CA VAL A 8 -3.46 -4.81 1.85
C VAL A 8 -4.76 -4.13 1.43
N ASP A 9 -5.75 -4.92 1.05
CA ASP A 9 -7.03 -4.45 0.54
C ASP A 9 -8.02 -5.61 0.56
N ASP A 10 -9.24 -5.37 1.08
CA ASP A 10 -10.24 -6.43 1.19
C ASP A 10 -10.91 -6.81 -0.13
N GLU A 11 -10.69 -6.02 -1.17
CA GLU A 11 -11.27 -6.22 -2.49
C GLU A 11 -10.42 -7.20 -3.31
N LYS A 12 -10.80 -8.48 -3.28
CA LYS A 12 -9.98 -9.56 -3.88
C LYS A 12 -9.77 -9.41 -5.37
N SER A 13 -10.78 -8.95 -6.11
CA SER A 13 -10.63 -8.75 -7.56
C SER A 13 -9.59 -7.68 -7.86
N PHE A 14 -9.58 -6.62 -7.09
CA PHE A 14 -8.61 -5.55 -7.23
C PHE A 14 -7.18 -6.02 -6.93
N THR A 15 -6.99 -6.72 -5.80
CA THR A 15 -5.65 -7.17 -5.39
C THR A 15 -5.10 -8.23 -6.35
N THR A 16 -5.95 -9.13 -6.83
CA THR A 16 -5.53 -10.16 -7.79
C THR A 16 -5.01 -9.52 -9.07
N LEU A 17 -5.76 -8.56 -9.61
CA LEU A 17 -5.38 -7.89 -10.85
C LEU A 17 -4.12 -7.03 -10.68
N LEU A 18 -4.04 -6.27 -9.59
CA LEU A 18 -2.88 -5.40 -9.35
C LEU A 18 -1.61 -6.22 -9.15
N LYS A 19 -1.71 -7.33 -8.38
CA LYS A 19 -0.56 -8.23 -8.21
C LYS A 19 -0.07 -8.75 -9.55
N LEU A 20 -1.01 -9.23 -10.39
CA LEU A 20 -0.66 -9.73 -11.71
C LEU A 20 0.06 -8.65 -12.54
N ASN A 21 -0.50 -7.47 -12.59
CA ASN A 21 0.06 -6.37 -13.38
C ASN A 21 1.44 -5.93 -12.89
N LEU A 22 1.62 -5.81 -11.57
CA LEU A 22 2.91 -5.44 -11.01
C LEU A 22 3.97 -6.52 -11.27
N GLU A 23 3.60 -7.79 -11.07
CA GLU A 23 4.57 -8.88 -11.26
C GLU A 23 4.94 -9.09 -12.72
N GLN A 24 4.04 -8.78 -13.64
CA GLN A 24 4.34 -8.85 -15.08
C GLN A 24 5.40 -7.86 -15.52
N THR A 25 5.62 -6.78 -14.76
CA THR A 25 6.71 -5.85 -15.09
C THR A 25 8.09 -6.49 -14.91
N GLY A 26 8.18 -7.56 -14.13
CA GLY A 26 9.44 -8.22 -13.81
C GLY A 26 10.21 -7.59 -12.65
N ASN A 27 9.71 -6.48 -12.10
CA ASN A 27 10.43 -5.68 -11.10
C ASN A 27 9.92 -5.85 -9.67
N TYR A 28 8.78 -6.53 -9.49
CA TYR A 28 8.12 -6.60 -8.18
C TYR A 28 7.72 -8.02 -7.82
N GLU A 29 7.81 -8.30 -6.52
CA GLU A 29 7.22 -9.47 -5.89
C GLU A 29 6.14 -8.97 -4.95
N VAL A 30 4.89 -9.43 -5.10
CA VAL A 30 3.75 -8.88 -4.38
C VAL A 30 3.13 -9.92 -3.47
N ARG A 31 2.98 -9.59 -2.20
CA ARG A 31 2.19 -10.38 -1.26
C ARG A 31 0.87 -9.66 -1.03
N VAL A 32 -0.26 -10.37 -1.22
CA VAL A 32 -1.61 -9.83 -1.01
C VAL A 32 -2.13 -10.25 0.34
N VAL A 33 -2.75 -9.30 1.05
CA VAL A 33 -3.45 -9.53 2.31
C VAL A 33 -4.84 -8.91 2.17
N ASN A 34 -5.89 -9.71 2.33
CA ASN A 34 -7.27 -9.25 2.17
C ASN A 34 -7.99 -9.00 3.50
N TRP A 35 -7.32 -9.24 4.63
CA TRP A 35 -7.87 -8.99 5.96
C TRP A 35 -6.89 -8.15 6.77
N SER A 36 -7.41 -7.10 7.41
CA SER A 36 -6.56 -6.16 8.15
C SER A 36 -5.69 -6.82 9.21
N GLU A 37 -6.26 -7.78 9.94
CA GLU A 37 -5.55 -8.47 11.03
C GLU A 37 -4.40 -9.35 10.55
N ASP A 38 -4.35 -9.67 9.26
CA ASP A 38 -3.26 -10.47 8.69
C ASP A 38 -2.10 -9.63 8.20
N ALA A 39 -2.25 -8.30 8.18
CA ALA A 39 -1.23 -7.41 7.61
C ALA A 39 0.08 -7.45 8.39
N LEU A 40 0.02 -7.36 9.71
CA LEU A 40 1.21 -7.31 10.54
C LEU A 40 1.99 -8.63 10.51
N PRO A 41 1.36 -9.81 10.69
CA PRO A 41 2.06 -11.08 10.55
C PRO A 41 2.67 -11.27 9.15
N ALA A 42 1.95 -10.88 8.10
CA ALA A 42 2.45 -11.00 6.74
C ALA A 42 3.67 -10.12 6.52
N ALA A 43 3.67 -8.90 7.04
CA ALA A 43 4.81 -7.99 6.92
C ALA A 43 6.04 -8.53 7.65
N ARG A 44 5.86 -9.10 8.82
CA ARG A 44 6.97 -9.70 9.58
C ARG A 44 7.63 -10.83 8.79
N GLU A 45 6.81 -11.67 8.16
CA GLU A 45 7.30 -12.81 7.38
C GLU A 45 7.90 -12.37 6.04
N PHE A 46 7.19 -11.53 5.32
CA PHE A 46 7.56 -11.14 3.95
C PHE A 46 8.67 -10.09 3.90
N GLN A 47 8.74 -9.22 4.90
CA GLN A 47 9.69 -8.11 4.98
C GLN A 47 9.63 -7.22 3.73
N PRO A 48 8.47 -6.58 3.48
CA PRO A 48 8.29 -5.75 2.29
C PRO A 48 9.12 -4.47 2.35
N GLN A 49 9.34 -3.88 1.19
CA GLN A 49 10.00 -2.58 1.06
C GLN A 49 9.00 -1.44 1.04
N ILE A 50 7.73 -1.74 0.77
CA ILE A 50 6.64 -0.78 0.77
C ILE A 50 5.32 -1.50 1.00
N MET A 51 4.35 -0.82 1.63
CA MET A 51 2.99 -1.32 1.77
C MET A 51 2.02 -0.38 1.05
N LEU A 52 1.16 -0.96 0.19
CA LEU A 52 0.02 -0.25 -0.39
C LEU A 52 -1.20 -0.68 0.42
N LEU A 53 -1.93 0.28 0.97
CA LEU A 53 -2.91 0.01 2.02
C LEU A 53 -4.20 0.78 1.78
N ASP A 54 -5.33 0.07 1.68
CA ASP A 54 -6.62 0.72 1.58
C ASP A 54 -7.00 1.36 2.93
N LEU A 55 -7.62 2.52 2.88
CA LEU A 55 -8.10 3.22 4.08
C LEU A 55 -9.36 2.59 4.65
N ILE A 56 -10.25 2.10 3.79
CA ILE A 56 -11.56 1.61 4.21
C ILE A 56 -11.62 0.10 4.08
N MET A 57 -11.53 -0.57 5.22
CA MET A 57 -11.63 -2.03 5.29
C MET A 57 -12.51 -2.42 6.48
N PRO A 58 -13.26 -3.53 6.38
CA PRO A 58 -14.03 -4.04 7.52
C PRO A 58 -13.10 -4.45 8.66
N ALA A 59 -13.61 -4.44 9.85
CA ALA A 59 -12.94 -4.82 11.09
C ALA A 59 -11.87 -3.81 11.55
N MET A 60 -10.91 -3.46 10.69
CA MET A 60 -9.86 -2.52 11.07
C MET A 60 -9.54 -1.60 9.89
N PRO A 61 -9.89 -0.29 9.99
CA PRO A 61 -9.54 0.67 8.94
C PRO A 61 -8.03 0.79 8.71
N GLY A 62 -7.65 1.19 7.49
CA GLY A 62 -6.24 1.31 7.11
C GLY A 62 -5.43 2.21 8.01
N GLY A 63 -6.02 3.30 8.51
CA GLY A 63 -5.33 4.18 9.44
C GLY A 63 -4.90 3.48 10.73
N ASN A 64 -5.73 2.54 11.20
CA ASN A 64 -5.40 1.74 12.39
C ASN A 64 -4.29 0.74 12.09
N VAL A 65 -4.30 0.14 10.89
CA VAL A 65 -3.22 -0.76 10.46
C VAL A 65 -1.90 0.02 10.40
N ALA A 66 -1.90 1.20 9.80
CA ALA A 66 -0.70 2.04 9.73
C ALA A 66 -0.16 2.36 11.13
N ALA A 67 -1.05 2.67 12.09
CA ALA A 67 -0.64 2.95 13.47
C ALA A 67 0.02 1.75 14.13
N LEU A 68 -0.49 0.54 13.88
CA LEU A 68 0.14 -0.69 14.39
C LEU A 68 1.55 -0.88 13.82
N PHE A 69 1.75 -0.57 12.54
CA PHE A 69 3.06 -0.68 11.92
C PHE A 69 4.04 0.34 12.49
N GLU A 70 3.57 1.56 12.75
CA GLU A 70 4.41 2.60 13.37
C GLU A 70 4.86 2.21 14.79
N ALA A 71 4.04 1.46 15.50
CA ALA A 71 4.36 1.03 16.86
C ALA A 71 5.30 -0.17 16.91
N GLU A 72 5.56 -0.82 15.79
CA GLU A 72 6.40 -2.01 15.75
C GLU A 72 7.85 -1.63 15.36
N PRO A 73 8.85 -1.89 16.20
CA PRO A 73 10.23 -1.43 15.95
C PRO A 73 10.80 -1.86 14.61
N GLY A 74 10.49 -3.06 14.14
CA GLY A 74 11.00 -3.56 12.87
C GLY A 74 10.28 -3.04 11.64
N LEU A 75 9.15 -2.33 11.81
CA LEU A 75 8.29 -1.90 10.70
C LEU A 75 7.97 -0.41 10.73
N LYS A 76 8.41 0.31 11.74
CA LYS A 76 8.06 1.73 11.90
C LYS A 76 8.53 2.62 10.76
N ASP A 77 9.60 2.22 10.06
CA ASP A 77 10.15 3.00 8.95
C ASP A 77 9.68 2.51 7.58
N LEU A 78 8.81 1.51 7.54
CA LEU A 78 8.27 1.00 6.29
C LEU A 78 7.44 2.08 5.58
N PRO A 79 7.76 2.42 4.31
CA PRO A 79 6.91 3.33 3.56
C PRO A 79 5.51 2.75 3.38
N ILE A 80 4.50 3.56 3.65
CA ILE A 80 3.09 3.18 3.48
C ILE A 80 2.44 4.19 2.56
N VAL A 81 1.80 3.71 1.49
CA VAL A 81 1.03 4.53 0.57
C VAL A 81 -0.42 4.06 0.65
N PHE A 82 -1.33 4.98 0.95
CA PHE A 82 -2.75 4.66 0.92
C PHE A 82 -3.24 4.61 -0.54
N LEU A 83 -4.11 3.67 -0.84
CA LEU A 83 -4.69 3.50 -2.17
C LEU A 83 -6.16 3.19 -1.99
N THR A 84 -7.01 4.20 -2.19
CA THR A 84 -8.41 4.11 -1.75
C THR A 84 -9.40 4.77 -2.70
N ALA A 85 -10.61 4.21 -2.77
CA ALA A 85 -11.74 4.81 -3.47
C ALA A 85 -12.50 5.81 -2.58
N ALA A 86 -12.15 5.92 -1.30
CA ALA A 86 -12.87 6.75 -0.33
C ALA A 86 -12.62 8.25 -0.52
N VAL A 87 -11.57 8.62 -1.28
CA VAL A 87 -11.20 10.03 -1.48
C VAL A 87 -11.12 10.31 -2.97
N ARG A 88 -11.73 11.41 -3.41
CA ARG A 88 -11.69 11.84 -4.81
C ARG A 88 -10.32 12.42 -5.15
N ARG A 89 -9.90 12.23 -6.40
CA ARG A 89 -8.63 12.76 -6.92
C ARG A 89 -8.49 14.27 -6.67
N SER A 90 -9.55 15.05 -6.93
CA SER A 90 -9.53 16.50 -6.72
C SER A 90 -9.30 16.87 -5.26
N ARG A 91 -9.88 16.09 -4.33
CA ARG A 91 -9.68 16.33 -2.91
C ARG A 91 -8.25 16.05 -2.48
N LEU A 92 -7.64 14.99 -3.07
CA LEU A 92 -6.22 14.68 -2.80
C LEU A 92 -5.31 15.79 -3.29
N GLU A 93 -5.62 16.41 -4.43
CA GLU A 93 -4.83 17.53 -4.94
C GLU A 93 -4.85 18.71 -3.96
N GLU A 94 -6.00 18.99 -3.34
CA GLU A 94 -6.12 20.03 -2.32
C GLU A 94 -5.29 19.71 -1.08
N MET A 95 -5.02 18.44 -0.82
CA MET A 95 -4.28 17.95 0.34
C MET A 95 -2.83 17.60 -0.01
N ASP A 96 -2.34 18.02 -1.18
CA ASP A 96 -1.01 17.71 -1.69
C ASP A 96 -0.75 16.19 -1.78
N GLY A 97 -1.81 15.40 -1.98
CA GLY A 97 -1.69 13.94 -2.08
C GLY A 97 -1.40 13.24 -0.77
N ILE A 98 -1.61 13.91 0.38
CA ILE A 98 -1.23 13.38 1.68
C ILE A 98 -2.45 13.26 2.60
N ILE A 99 -2.59 12.10 3.23
CA ILE A 99 -3.62 11.85 4.25
C ILE A 99 -2.92 11.30 5.49
N SER A 100 -3.18 11.92 6.63
CA SER A 100 -2.59 11.51 7.92
C SER A 100 -1.07 11.43 7.85
N GLY A 101 -0.45 12.36 7.13
CA GLY A 101 0.99 12.43 6.99
C GLY A 101 1.60 11.43 6.01
N ARG A 102 0.78 10.68 5.26
CA ARG A 102 1.26 9.67 4.33
C ARG A 102 0.72 9.91 2.93
N PRO A 103 1.50 9.53 1.89
CA PRO A 103 1.02 9.67 0.51
C PRO A 103 -0.20 8.78 0.26
N CYS A 104 -1.07 9.26 -0.60
CA CYS A 104 -2.31 8.56 -0.96
C CYS A 104 -2.59 8.71 -2.45
N LEU A 105 -3.06 7.62 -3.08
CA LEU A 105 -3.57 7.62 -4.44
C LEU A 105 -5.07 7.30 -4.40
N ALA A 106 -5.85 8.01 -5.22
CA ALA A 106 -7.26 7.71 -5.37
C ALA A 106 -7.45 6.59 -6.39
N LYS A 107 -8.35 5.66 -6.10
CA LYS A 107 -8.78 4.65 -7.07
C LYS A 107 -9.86 5.24 -7.98
N PRO A 108 -9.87 4.91 -9.27
CA PRO A 108 -8.90 4.04 -9.95
C PRO A 108 -7.59 4.77 -10.20
N ALA A 109 -6.48 4.06 -10.03
CA ALA A 109 -5.15 4.57 -10.34
C ALA A 109 -4.56 3.69 -11.44
N SER A 110 -3.82 4.30 -12.37
CA SER A 110 -3.17 3.54 -13.43
C SER A 110 -1.98 2.77 -12.88
N LEU A 111 -1.54 1.74 -13.61
CA LEU A 111 -0.34 1.00 -13.24
C LEU A 111 0.86 1.95 -13.17
N GLU A 112 0.96 2.88 -14.12
CA GLU A 112 2.04 3.87 -14.16
C GLU A 112 2.06 4.75 -12.90
N GLU A 113 0.90 5.19 -12.44
CA GLU A 113 0.79 5.98 -11.21
C GLU A 113 1.24 5.19 -9.98
N ILE A 114 0.83 3.93 -9.90
CA ILE A 114 1.19 3.06 -8.79
C ILE A 114 2.68 2.77 -8.80
N VAL A 115 3.25 2.43 -9.95
CA VAL A 115 4.68 2.18 -10.11
C VAL A 115 5.48 3.42 -9.74
N ALA A 116 5.07 4.59 -10.24
CA ALA A 116 5.75 5.84 -9.91
C ALA A 116 5.78 6.10 -8.41
N MET A 117 4.68 5.81 -7.71
CA MET A 117 4.60 5.98 -6.27
C MET A 117 5.50 4.98 -5.53
N ILE A 118 5.53 3.73 -5.97
CA ILE A 118 6.41 2.72 -5.38
C ILE A 118 7.86 3.15 -5.54
N GLU A 119 8.26 3.55 -6.76
CA GLU A 119 9.65 3.94 -7.03
C GLU A 119 10.05 5.19 -6.23
N LYS A 120 9.16 6.17 -6.15
CA LYS A 120 9.42 7.41 -5.40
C LYS A 120 9.73 7.14 -3.93
N HIS A 121 9.02 6.19 -3.32
CA HIS A 121 9.12 5.93 -1.88
C HIS A 121 10.05 4.78 -1.52
N THR A 122 10.69 4.15 -2.50
CA THR A 122 11.65 3.07 -2.26
C THR A 122 13.04 3.34 -2.81
N THR A 123 13.26 4.47 -3.48
CA THR A 123 14.57 4.85 -3.99
C THR A 123 15.40 5.55 -2.92
N GLY A 124 16.72 5.45 -3.04
CA GLY A 124 17.64 6.10 -2.12
C GLY A 124 17.83 5.39 -0.79
N ALA A 125 17.24 4.22 -0.66
CA ALA A 125 17.39 3.42 0.56
C ALA A 125 18.71 2.68 0.56
#